data_3e11d4e42181044fc9df658b07526822
#
_entry.id   3e11d4e42181044fc9df658b07526822
#
_cell.length_a   1.000
_cell.length_b   1.000
_cell.length_c   1.000
_cell.angle_alpha   90.00
_cell.angle_beta   90.00
_cell.angle_gamma   90.00
#
_symmetry.space_group_name_H-M   'P 1'
#
loop_
_entity.id
_entity.type
_entity.pdbx_description
1 polymer ?
#
loop_
_entity_poly.entity_id
_entity_poly.type
_entity_poly.pdbx_seq_one_letter_code
_entity_poly.pdbx_strand_id
1 'polypeptide(L)'
;PIRIRSGQRRIPIGHWPGMLCRSYIADNGELRAAEITEVESIFGFSIEYTKTYHGASKGDVESQHRTDHVAVDNKLPGATQGRQKARGEKDPADDAILNYYEYMNILLRHYIKYNNELVPDRAPLEMIQAGITPSRINILKWYRDTHQSAEIKVDLEHLRAHTLDRWPAVIKENGIY
;
A
#
# COMPACT_ATOMS: atom_id res chain seq x y z
N PRO A 1 11.70 2.20 8.23
CA PRO A 1 11.27 3.56 8.53
C PRO A 1 11.46 4.41 7.28
N ILE A 2 10.36 4.91 6.71
CA ILE A 2 10.38 5.84 5.59
C ILE A 2 11.10 7.10 6.08
N ARG A 3 12.32 7.37 5.58
CA ARG A 3 13.05 8.60 5.88
C ARG A 3 12.37 9.75 5.14
N ILE A 4 11.63 10.54 5.86
CA ILE A 4 11.14 11.83 5.42
C ILE A 4 12.27 12.85 5.67
N ARG A 5 12.61 13.69 4.70
CA ARG A 5 13.68 14.69 4.78
C ARG A 5 13.58 15.54 6.05
N SER A 6 14.71 16.10 6.49
CA SER A 6 14.87 16.89 7.72
C SER A 6 13.72 17.88 7.95
N GLY A 7 13.05 17.78 9.10
CA GLY A 7 11.92 18.60 9.51
C GLY A 7 10.55 17.92 9.47
N GLN A 8 10.41 16.76 8.84
CA GLN A 8 9.14 16.02 8.80
C GLN A 8 9.06 15.01 9.96
N ARG A 9 7.92 14.98 10.64
CA ARG A 9 7.65 14.02 11.72
C ARG A 9 7.65 12.59 11.15
N ARG A 10 8.37 11.69 11.80
CA ARG A 10 8.32 10.25 11.46
C ARG A 10 6.89 9.75 11.66
N ILE A 11 6.38 9.02 10.66
CA ILE A 11 5.11 8.30 10.81
C ILE A 11 5.36 7.17 11.82
N PRO A 12 4.62 7.10 12.93
CA PRO A 12 4.75 5.99 13.86
C PRO A 12 4.42 4.68 13.14
N ILE A 13 5.26 3.65 13.33
CA ILE A 13 5.06 2.31 12.72
C ILE A 13 3.66 1.76 13.03
N GLY A 14 3.10 2.10 14.20
CA GLY A 14 1.77 1.68 14.59
C GLY A 14 0.62 2.20 13.72
N HIS A 15 0.84 3.24 12.91
CA HIS A 15 -0.16 3.77 11.97
C HIS A 15 0.02 3.25 10.54
N TRP A 16 1.12 2.56 10.28
CA TRP A 16 1.43 1.96 9.00
C TRP A 16 2.05 0.58 9.20
N PRO A 17 1.25 -0.43 9.57
CA PRO A 17 1.76 -1.76 9.78
C PRO A 17 2.16 -2.38 8.45
N GLY A 18 3.42 -2.76 8.33
CA GLY A 18 3.87 -3.65 7.28
C GLY A 18 3.42 -5.07 7.58
N MET A 19 2.91 -5.79 6.58
CA MET A 19 2.60 -7.21 6.70
C MET A 19 2.79 -7.91 5.36
N LEU A 20 3.17 -9.19 5.42
CA LEU A 20 3.14 -10.08 4.28
C LEU A 20 1.92 -10.99 4.43
N CYS A 21 1.01 -10.92 3.48
CA CYS A 21 -0.21 -11.74 3.49
C CYS A 21 0.08 -13.14 2.93
N ARG A 22 -0.70 -14.14 3.34
CA ARG A 22 -0.59 -15.52 2.82
C ARG A 22 -1.03 -15.62 1.36
N SER A 23 -1.96 -14.77 0.94
CA SER A 23 -2.44 -14.77 -0.44
C SER A 23 -2.67 -13.35 -0.93
N TYR A 24 -2.42 -13.17 -2.20
CA TYR A 24 -2.64 -11.93 -2.93
C TYR A 24 -3.49 -12.23 -4.15
N ILE A 25 -4.32 -11.28 -4.53
CA ILE A 25 -5.05 -11.31 -5.80
C ILE A 25 -4.45 -10.22 -6.68
N ALA A 26 -3.96 -10.58 -7.84
CA ALA A 26 -3.29 -9.67 -8.74
C ALA A 26 -3.83 -9.74 -10.17
N ASP A 27 -3.56 -8.71 -10.95
CA ASP A 27 -3.80 -8.72 -12.38
C ASP A 27 -2.73 -9.50 -13.12
N ASN A 28 -3.09 -10.02 -14.29
CA ASN A 28 -2.22 -10.82 -15.14
C ASN A 28 -0.99 -10.08 -15.69
N GLY A 29 -0.84 -8.77 -15.46
CA GLY A 29 0.20 -7.94 -16.06
C GLY A 29 1.40 -7.64 -15.16
N GLU A 30 1.18 -7.36 -13.89
CA GLU A 30 2.18 -6.67 -13.07
C GLU A 30 3.07 -7.58 -12.21
N LEU A 31 2.60 -8.77 -11.85
CA LEU A 31 3.30 -9.65 -10.91
C LEU A 31 3.74 -11.00 -11.51
N ARG A 32 3.91 -11.08 -12.82
CA ARG A 32 4.36 -12.33 -13.49
C ARG A 32 5.87 -12.45 -13.68
N ALA A 33 6.66 -11.66 -13.00
CA ALA A 33 8.10 -11.76 -13.07
C ALA A 33 8.61 -13.09 -12.43
N ALA A 34 9.64 -13.68 -13.00
CA ALA A 34 10.24 -14.90 -12.45
C ALA A 34 10.73 -14.71 -11.02
N GLU A 35 11.17 -13.51 -10.69
CA GLU A 35 11.61 -13.09 -9.36
C GLU A 35 10.49 -13.20 -8.31
N ILE A 36 9.25 -12.93 -8.70
CA ILE A 36 8.10 -13.04 -7.78
C ILE A 36 7.79 -14.50 -7.47
N THR A 37 7.90 -15.40 -8.43
CA THR A 37 7.71 -16.84 -8.20
C THR A 37 8.77 -17.39 -7.23
N GLU A 38 10.01 -16.90 -7.32
CA GLU A 38 11.06 -17.23 -6.35
C GLU A 38 10.67 -16.74 -4.94
N VAL A 39 10.22 -15.49 -4.82
CA VAL A 39 9.81 -14.89 -3.56
C VAL A 39 8.57 -15.59 -2.96
N GLU A 40 7.58 -15.97 -3.77
CA GLU A 40 6.45 -16.80 -3.35
C GLU A 40 6.91 -18.12 -2.69
N SER A 41 7.85 -18.80 -3.34
CA SER A 41 8.39 -20.07 -2.84
C SER A 41 9.17 -19.91 -1.55
N ILE A 42 9.98 -18.84 -1.41
CA ILE A 42 10.83 -18.59 -0.24
C ILE A 42 9.99 -18.23 0.98
N PHE A 43 8.98 -17.39 0.81
CA PHE A 43 8.20 -16.85 1.93
C PHE A 43 6.86 -17.55 2.14
N GLY A 44 6.47 -18.47 1.25
CA GLY A 44 5.28 -19.29 1.43
C GLY A 44 3.95 -18.53 1.30
N PHE A 45 3.92 -17.48 0.50
CA PHE A 45 2.66 -16.84 0.09
C PHE A 45 2.25 -17.32 -1.31
N SER A 46 1.04 -17.00 -1.72
CA SER A 46 0.53 -17.32 -3.04
C SER A 46 -0.05 -16.11 -3.74
N ILE A 47 0.07 -16.04 -5.06
CA ILE A 47 -0.60 -15.03 -5.87
C ILE A 47 -1.62 -15.73 -6.77
N GLU A 48 -2.88 -15.35 -6.62
CA GLU A 48 -3.97 -15.74 -7.49
C GLU A 48 -4.15 -14.68 -8.57
N TYR A 49 -3.98 -15.07 -9.82
CA TYR A 49 -4.16 -14.17 -10.95
C TYR A 49 -5.61 -14.16 -11.40
N THR A 50 -6.21 -12.97 -11.44
CA THR A 50 -7.57 -12.84 -11.95
C THR A 50 -7.63 -13.15 -13.43
N LYS A 51 -8.71 -13.83 -13.85
CA LYS A 51 -8.98 -14.07 -15.27
C LYS A 51 -9.21 -12.72 -15.96
N THR A 52 -8.71 -12.60 -17.17
CA THR A 52 -8.95 -11.44 -18.04
C THR A 52 -10.45 -11.18 -18.17
N TYR A 53 -10.88 -9.94 -17.97
CA TYR A 53 -12.28 -9.49 -18.01
C TYR A 53 -13.20 -9.91 -16.84
N HIS A 54 -12.68 -10.41 -15.73
CA HIS A 54 -13.46 -10.66 -14.52
C HIS A 54 -13.36 -9.50 -13.50
N GLY A 55 -14.02 -8.38 -13.79
CA GLY A 55 -14.02 -7.19 -12.92
C GLY A 55 -14.57 -7.43 -11.49
N ALA A 56 -15.45 -8.42 -11.31
CA ALA A 56 -16.01 -8.74 -10.00
C ALA A 56 -14.96 -9.15 -8.95
N SER A 57 -13.82 -9.73 -9.37
CA SER A 57 -12.75 -10.15 -8.47
C SER A 57 -11.89 -8.98 -7.96
N LYS A 58 -12.05 -7.80 -8.52
CA LYS A 58 -11.27 -6.60 -8.21
C LYS A 58 -12.09 -5.50 -7.52
N GLY A 59 -13.36 -5.75 -7.24
CA GLY A 59 -14.30 -4.75 -6.75
C GLY A 59 -13.79 -3.95 -5.55
N ASP A 60 -13.08 -4.60 -4.62
CA ASP A 60 -12.51 -3.93 -3.45
C ASP A 60 -11.35 -3.01 -3.82
N VAL A 61 -10.46 -3.44 -4.71
CA VAL A 61 -9.31 -2.63 -5.16
C VAL A 61 -9.79 -1.45 -6.00
N GLU A 62 -10.70 -1.67 -6.94
CA GLU A 62 -11.31 -0.62 -7.75
C GLU A 62 -12.10 0.39 -6.89
N SER A 63 -12.83 -0.10 -5.89
CA SER A 63 -13.52 0.74 -4.92
C SER A 63 -12.55 1.59 -4.10
N GLN A 64 -11.41 1.02 -3.68
CA GLN A 64 -10.38 1.76 -2.97
C GLN A 64 -9.75 2.83 -3.87
N HIS A 65 -9.36 2.50 -5.09
CA HIS A 65 -8.83 3.49 -6.05
C HIS A 65 -9.82 4.63 -6.30
N ARG A 66 -11.09 4.31 -6.49
CA ARG A 66 -12.14 5.34 -6.65
C ARG A 66 -12.23 6.23 -5.41
N THR A 67 -12.14 5.65 -4.22
CA THR A 67 -12.17 6.40 -2.96
C THR A 67 -10.98 7.35 -2.87
N ASP A 68 -9.78 6.89 -3.22
CA ASP A 68 -8.56 7.68 -3.20
C ASP A 68 -8.60 8.82 -4.23
N HIS A 69 -9.08 8.57 -5.44
CA HIS A 69 -9.29 9.60 -6.45
C HIS A 69 -10.25 10.70 -5.97
N VAL A 70 -11.38 10.33 -5.37
CA VAL A 70 -12.36 11.31 -4.86
C VAL A 70 -11.83 12.05 -3.64
N ALA A 71 -11.12 11.35 -2.76
CA ALA A 71 -10.63 11.92 -1.52
C ALA A 71 -9.39 12.81 -1.69
N VAL A 72 -8.51 12.47 -2.60
CA VAL A 72 -7.20 13.11 -2.81
C VAL A 72 -7.07 13.67 -4.22
N ASP A 73 -6.97 12.82 -5.24
CA ASP A 73 -6.49 13.21 -6.56
C ASP A 73 -7.35 14.29 -7.21
N ASN A 74 -8.67 14.16 -7.17
CA ASN A 74 -9.59 15.12 -7.78
C ASN A 74 -9.58 16.52 -7.14
N LYS A 75 -8.93 16.66 -6.00
CA LYS A 75 -8.80 17.94 -5.27
C LYS A 75 -7.49 18.64 -5.52
N LEU A 76 -6.57 17.98 -6.22
CA LEU A 76 -5.24 18.52 -6.47
C LEU A 76 -5.20 19.34 -7.77
N PRO A 77 -4.36 20.38 -7.83
CA PRO A 77 -4.11 21.10 -9.06
C PRO A 77 -3.58 20.15 -10.15
N GLY A 78 -4.10 20.28 -11.35
CA GLY A 78 -3.75 19.40 -12.46
C GLY A 78 -4.55 18.10 -12.55
N ALA A 79 -5.54 17.89 -11.69
CA ALA A 79 -6.39 16.71 -11.73
C ALA A 79 -7.33 16.72 -12.94
N THR A 80 -7.38 15.59 -13.64
CA THR A 80 -8.27 15.41 -14.80
C THR A 80 -9.73 15.16 -14.38
N GLN A 81 -9.97 14.80 -13.13
CA GLN A 81 -11.27 14.43 -12.57
C GLN A 81 -11.99 13.31 -13.37
N GLY A 82 -11.22 12.45 -14.04
CA GLY A 82 -11.76 11.40 -14.90
C GLY A 82 -12.37 11.89 -16.22
N ARG A 83 -12.24 13.19 -16.54
CA ARG A 83 -12.76 13.79 -17.76
C ARG A 83 -11.71 13.81 -18.86
N GLN A 84 -12.10 13.41 -20.07
CA GLN A 84 -11.27 13.62 -21.24
C GLN A 84 -11.27 15.11 -21.63
N LYS A 85 -10.09 15.60 -22.00
CA LYS A 85 -9.90 16.96 -22.48
C LYS A 85 -10.68 17.19 -23.77
N ALA A 86 -11.47 18.25 -23.83
CA ALA A 86 -12.10 18.68 -25.06
C ALA A 86 -11.09 19.38 -26.00
N ARG A 87 -11.39 19.38 -27.30
CA ARG A 87 -10.53 20.02 -28.29
C ARG A 87 -10.44 21.53 -28.02
N GLY A 88 -9.23 22.05 -27.78
CA GLY A 88 -8.97 23.46 -27.49
C GLY A 88 -9.01 23.81 -25.98
N GLU A 89 -9.30 22.88 -25.08
CA GLU A 89 -9.14 23.09 -23.64
C GLU A 89 -7.67 23.09 -23.23
N LYS A 90 -7.36 23.87 -22.18
CA LYS A 90 -6.05 23.81 -21.51
C LYS A 90 -5.81 22.40 -20.96
N ASP A 91 -4.57 21.93 -21.04
CA ASP A 91 -4.22 20.64 -20.43
C ASP A 91 -4.23 20.76 -18.91
N PRO A 92 -4.98 19.92 -18.19
CA PRO A 92 -4.93 19.90 -16.73
C PRO A 92 -3.51 19.71 -16.19
N ALA A 93 -2.64 18.98 -16.90
CA ALA A 93 -1.25 18.77 -16.52
C ALA A 93 -0.45 20.09 -16.42
N ASP A 94 -0.84 21.15 -17.17
CA ASP A 94 -0.20 22.47 -17.09
C ASP A 94 -0.45 23.16 -15.73
N ASP A 95 -1.48 22.74 -15.00
CA ASP A 95 -1.80 23.23 -13.67
C ASP A 95 -1.21 22.38 -12.55
N ALA A 96 -0.51 21.28 -12.87
CA ALA A 96 0.15 20.42 -11.92
C ALA A 96 1.36 21.14 -11.29
N ILE A 97 1.27 21.44 -10.00
CA ILE A 97 2.30 22.18 -9.26
C ILE A 97 3.02 21.34 -8.18
N LEU A 98 2.48 20.15 -7.90
CA LEU A 98 3.04 19.28 -6.85
C LEU A 98 4.15 18.41 -7.43
N ASN A 99 5.27 18.34 -6.72
CA ASN A 99 6.27 17.32 -7.00
C ASN A 99 5.89 15.97 -6.36
N TYR A 100 6.60 14.91 -6.75
CA TYR A 100 6.35 13.55 -6.28
C TYR A 100 6.32 13.44 -4.74
N TYR A 101 7.23 14.10 -4.04
CA TYR A 101 7.33 14.01 -2.58
C TYR A 101 6.17 14.73 -1.88
N GLU A 102 5.73 15.84 -2.44
CA GLU A 102 4.56 16.58 -1.92
C GLU A 102 3.29 15.77 -2.11
N TYR A 103 3.10 15.18 -3.29
CA TYR A 103 1.99 14.27 -3.56
C TYR A 103 2.00 13.07 -2.61
N MET A 104 3.12 12.39 -2.47
CA MET A 104 3.26 11.24 -1.56
C MET A 104 3.00 11.61 -0.09
N ASN A 105 3.34 12.82 0.33
CA ASN A 105 3.03 13.30 1.69
C ASN A 105 1.53 13.46 1.89
N ILE A 106 0.81 14.01 0.92
CA ILE A 106 -0.64 14.14 0.96
C ILE A 106 -1.30 12.76 1.02
N LEU A 107 -0.89 11.86 0.14
CA LEU A 107 -1.40 10.49 0.07
C LEU A 107 -1.17 9.71 1.36
N LEU A 108 0.04 9.79 1.94
CA LEU A 108 0.35 9.15 3.22
C LEU A 108 -0.52 9.68 4.36
N ARG A 109 -0.77 10.99 4.41
CA ARG A 109 -1.67 11.59 5.42
C ARG A 109 -3.10 11.10 5.25
N HIS A 110 -3.55 10.95 4.01
CA HIS A 110 -4.86 10.39 3.70
C HIS A 110 -4.98 8.97 4.24
N TYR A 111 -4.01 8.09 3.95
CA TYR A 111 -4.04 6.71 4.43
C TYR A 111 -3.92 6.58 5.95
N ILE A 112 -3.12 7.43 6.59
CA ILE A 112 -3.08 7.46 8.07
C ILE A 112 -4.45 7.82 8.64
N LYS A 113 -5.10 8.85 8.09
CA LYS A 113 -6.46 9.21 8.49
C LYS A 113 -7.43 8.06 8.25
N TYR A 114 -7.42 7.46 7.07
CA TYR A 114 -8.26 6.32 6.69
C TYR A 114 -8.08 5.13 7.65
N ASN A 115 -6.84 4.78 7.99
CA ASN A 115 -6.55 3.69 8.92
C ASN A 115 -7.06 3.95 10.35
N ASN A 116 -7.14 5.20 10.77
CA ASN A 116 -7.64 5.58 12.09
C ASN A 116 -9.14 5.89 12.12
N GLU A 117 -9.83 5.82 10.99
CA GLU A 117 -11.26 6.04 10.89
C GLU A 117 -12.05 4.95 11.61
N LEU A 118 -13.10 5.36 12.32
CA LEU A 118 -13.96 4.42 13.07
C LEU A 118 -14.86 3.65 12.10
N VAL A 119 -14.90 2.34 12.27
CA VAL A 119 -15.72 1.42 11.47
C VAL A 119 -16.38 0.36 12.38
N PRO A 120 -17.26 0.78 13.29
CA PRO A 120 -17.83 -0.11 14.31
C PRO A 120 -18.56 -1.29 13.71
N ASP A 121 -19.21 -1.13 12.55
CA ASP A 121 -19.95 -2.19 11.86
C ASP A 121 -19.05 -3.32 11.33
N ARG A 122 -17.74 -3.09 11.28
CA ARG A 122 -16.73 -4.09 10.84
C ARG A 122 -15.94 -4.70 11.99
N ALA A 123 -16.12 -4.18 13.21
CA ALA A 123 -15.35 -4.63 14.35
C ALA A 123 -15.96 -5.90 14.97
N PRO A 124 -15.12 -6.87 15.37
CA PRO A 124 -15.57 -8.01 16.17
C PRO A 124 -16.22 -7.55 17.48
N LEU A 125 -17.30 -8.25 17.87
CA LEU A 125 -18.03 -7.91 19.09
C LEU A 125 -17.14 -8.00 20.32
N GLU A 126 -16.28 -9.00 20.38
CA GLU A 126 -15.32 -9.23 21.46
C GLU A 126 -14.35 -8.07 21.62
N MET A 127 -13.90 -7.46 20.51
CA MET A 127 -13.06 -6.27 20.52
C MET A 127 -13.77 -5.07 21.12
N ILE A 128 -15.05 -4.89 20.77
CA ILE A 128 -15.88 -3.81 21.31
C ILE A 128 -16.12 -4.03 22.81
N GLN A 129 -16.42 -5.25 23.22
CA GLN A 129 -16.60 -5.62 24.64
C GLN A 129 -15.32 -5.44 25.46
N ALA A 130 -14.17 -5.61 24.86
CA ALA A 130 -12.87 -5.32 25.48
C ALA A 130 -12.55 -3.81 25.57
N GLY A 131 -13.46 -2.92 25.12
CA GLY A 131 -13.29 -1.47 25.18
C GLY A 131 -12.28 -0.92 24.17
N ILE A 132 -11.93 -1.69 23.14
CA ILE A 132 -10.96 -1.26 22.12
C ILE A 132 -11.68 -0.44 21.06
N THR A 133 -11.16 0.76 20.77
CA THR A 133 -11.72 1.66 19.77
C THR A 133 -11.75 0.99 18.38
N PRO A 134 -12.92 0.88 17.72
CA PRO A 134 -13.10 0.13 16.48
C PRO A 134 -12.62 0.92 15.24
N SER A 135 -11.35 1.26 15.18
CA SER A 135 -10.74 1.81 13.96
C SER A 135 -10.17 0.69 13.10
N ARG A 136 -10.00 0.96 11.78
CA ARG A 136 -9.43 -0.04 10.84
C ARG A 136 -8.09 -0.59 11.33
N ILE A 137 -7.22 0.27 11.82
CA ILE A 137 -5.90 -0.13 12.32
C ILE A 137 -6.00 -0.98 13.59
N ASN A 138 -6.96 -0.68 14.49
CA ASN A 138 -7.13 -1.46 15.71
C ASN A 138 -7.80 -2.81 15.43
N ILE A 139 -8.69 -2.89 14.45
CA ILE A 139 -9.26 -4.16 13.99
C ILE A 139 -8.16 -5.06 13.45
N LEU A 140 -7.26 -4.52 12.61
CA LEU A 140 -6.11 -5.28 12.12
C LEU A 140 -5.23 -5.79 13.27
N LYS A 141 -4.91 -4.92 14.23
CA LYS A 141 -4.12 -5.31 15.43
C LYS A 141 -4.82 -6.40 16.23
N TRP A 142 -6.12 -6.28 16.44
CA TRP A 142 -6.91 -7.28 17.14
C TRP A 142 -6.77 -8.66 16.50
N TYR A 143 -6.97 -8.76 15.18
CA TYR A 143 -6.83 -10.04 14.47
C TYR A 143 -5.40 -10.59 14.51
N ARG A 144 -4.38 -9.73 14.50
CA ARG A 144 -2.98 -10.15 14.66
C ARG A 144 -2.73 -10.69 16.08
N ASP A 145 -3.20 -10.01 17.09
CA ASP A 145 -3.00 -10.37 18.50
C ASP A 145 -3.76 -11.64 18.89
N THR A 146 -4.92 -11.87 18.28
CA THR A 146 -5.73 -13.08 18.46
C THR A 146 -5.34 -14.23 17.52
N HIS A 147 -4.24 -14.10 16.76
CA HIS A 147 -3.77 -15.09 15.78
C HIS A 147 -4.77 -15.47 14.68
N GLN A 148 -5.71 -14.58 14.37
CA GLN A 148 -6.73 -14.75 13.31
C GLN A 148 -6.36 -14.04 12.01
N SER A 149 -5.19 -13.41 11.94
CA SER A 149 -4.73 -12.75 10.72
C SER A 149 -4.09 -13.75 9.74
N ALA A 150 -4.30 -13.51 8.45
CA ALA A 150 -3.64 -14.25 7.36
C ALA A 150 -2.22 -13.70 7.08
N GLU A 151 -1.50 -13.34 8.14
CA GLU A 151 -0.16 -12.77 8.07
C GLU A 151 0.91 -13.85 8.12
N ILE A 152 1.95 -13.68 7.32
CA ILE A 152 3.18 -14.46 7.41
C ILE A 152 4.21 -13.62 8.18
N LYS A 153 4.78 -14.21 9.24
CA LYS A 153 5.89 -13.58 9.95
C LYS A 153 7.17 -13.81 9.17
N VAL A 154 7.82 -12.73 8.76
CA VAL A 154 9.07 -12.76 8.01
C VAL A 154 10.13 -11.92 8.69
N ASP A 155 11.37 -12.34 8.55
CA ASP A 155 12.50 -11.47 8.83
C ASP A 155 12.61 -10.40 7.75
N LEU A 156 12.64 -9.14 8.18
CA LEU A 156 12.64 -7.99 7.29
C LEU A 156 13.92 -7.90 6.43
N GLU A 157 15.06 -8.29 6.97
CA GLU A 157 16.33 -8.29 6.24
C GLU A 157 16.34 -9.39 5.18
N HIS A 158 15.81 -10.57 5.51
CA HIS A 158 15.63 -11.65 4.56
C HIS A 158 14.67 -11.25 3.42
N LEU A 159 13.54 -10.61 3.75
CA LEU A 159 12.62 -10.11 2.74
C LEU A 159 13.29 -9.09 1.80
N ARG A 160 14.04 -8.14 2.35
CA ARG A 160 14.78 -7.14 1.56
C ARG A 160 15.80 -7.78 0.64
N ALA A 161 16.54 -8.78 1.12
CA ALA A 161 17.55 -9.46 0.34
C ALA A 161 16.98 -10.14 -0.93
N HIS A 162 15.69 -10.50 -0.91
CA HIS A 162 15.02 -11.16 -2.04
C HIS A 162 14.10 -10.24 -2.87
N THR A 163 13.74 -9.06 -2.36
CA THR A 163 12.80 -8.16 -3.04
C THR A 163 13.42 -6.87 -3.55
N LEU A 164 14.64 -6.54 -3.13
CA LEU A 164 15.34 -5.37 -3.63
C LEU A 164 16.20 -5.72 -4.85
N ASP A 165 16.37 -4.74 -5.73
CA ASP A 165 17.27 -4.86 -6.88
C ASP A 165 18.67 -5.24 -6.43
N ARG A 166 19.25 -6.22 -7.12
CA ARG A 166 20.60 -6.70 -6.87
C ARG A 166 21.55 -6.12 -7.92
N TRP A 167 22.58 -5.43 -7.43
CA TRP A 167 23.61 -4.90 -8.29
C TRP A 167 24.91 -5.67 -8.06
N PRO A 168 25.68 -5.99 -9.11
CA PRO A 168 26.98 -6.59 -8.96
C PRO A 168 27.87 -5.63 -8.17
N ALA A 169 28.47 -6.12 -7.12
CA ALA A 169 29.40 -5.37 -6.29
C ALA A 169 30.74 -6.09 -6.18
N VAL A 170 31.83 -5.33 -6.16
CA VAL A 170 33.19 -5.85 -5.98
C VAL A 170 33.68 -5.41 -4.62
N ILE A 171 34.10 -6.36 -3.80
CA ILE A 171 34.77 -6.09 -2.52
C ILE A 171 36.24 -5.85 -2.76
N LYS A 172 36.75 -4.68 -2.38
CA LYS A 172 38.14 -4.30 -2.39
C LYS A 172 38.58 -3.95 -0.98
N GLU A 173 39.93 -3.83 -0.77
CA GLU A 173 40.47 -3.47 0.55
C GLU A 173 39.89 -2.16 1.13
N ASN A 174 39.43 -1.24 0.27
CA ASN A 174 38.90 0.07 0.66
C ASN A 174 37.37 0.14 0.70
N GLY A 175 36.65 -0.98 0.55
CA GLY A 175 35.16 -1.03 0.63
C GLY A 175 34.48 -1.80 -0.50
N ILE A 176 33.16 -1.61 -0.59
CA ILE A 176 32.27 -2.20 -1.60
C ILE A 176 32.01 -1.15 -2.69
N TYR A 177 32.16 -1.53 -3.95
CA TYR A 177 32.00 -0.68 -5.13
C TYR A 177 31.05 -1.33 -6.14
#